data_1c777933318604bb80a58f859d49a474
#
_entry.id   1c777933318604bb80a58f859d49a474
#
_cell.length_a   1.000
_cell.length_b   1.000
_cell.length_c   1.000
_cell.angle_alpha   90.00
_cell.angle_beta   90.00
_cell.angle_gamma   90.00
#
_symmetry.space_group_name_H-M   'P 1'
#
loop_
_entity.id
_entity.type
_entity.pdbx_description
1 polymer ?
#
loop_
_entity_poly.entity_id
_entity_poly.type
_entity_poly.pdbx_seq_one_letter_code
_entity_poly.pdbx_strand_id
1 'polypeptide(L)'
;MENNYDTGIPRGYEIPTEVLEQVKDALGLLHRNEFVFGDLRWPNILVTSTNGQDRIQLVDFDWCGKVDLAKYPADINLVDIEWPKGVVPGGLMRFEHDEEMLSRL
;
A
#
# COMPACT_ATOMS: atom_id res chain seq x y z
N MET A 1 -12.57 -12.21 12.18
CA MET A 1 -13.16 -10.88 12.07
C MET A 1 -12.26 -9.99 11.22
N GLU A 2 -12.84 -9.29 10.28
CA GLU A 2 -12.11 -8.36 9.46
C GLU A 2 -11.91 -7.04 10.17
N ASN A 3 -10.70 -6.50 10.09
CA ASN A 3 -10.39 -5.16 10.51
C ASN A 3 -9.78 -4.42 9.33
N ASN A 4 -10.27 -3.24 9.09
CA ASN A 4 -9.73 -2.38 8.05
C ASN A 4 -9.08 -1.17 8.73
N TYR A 5 -7.77 -1.06 8.61
CA TYR A 5 -7.01 0.02 9.24
C TYR A 5 -7.00 1.29 8.39
N ASP A 6 -8.06 1.54 7.62
CA ASP A 6 -8.09 2.70 6.74
C ASP A 6 -8.34 4.01 7.47
N THR A 7 -9.59 4.35 7.66
CA THR A 7 -9.96 5.62 8.27
C THR A 7 -10.28 5.47 9.75
N GLY A 8 -10.41 4.24 10.21
CA GLY A 8 -10.85 3.96 11.57
C GLY A 8 -9.74 3.76 12.58
N ILE A 9 -8.48 3.94 12.21
CA ILE A 9 -7.38 3.72 13.14
C ILE A 9 -7.41 4.76 14.23
N PRO A 10 -7.58 4.35 15.50
CA PRO A 10 -7.58 5.31 16.60
C PRO A 10 -6.21 5.96 16.73
N ARG A 11 -6.23 7.22 17.16
CA ARG A 11 -4.99 7.92 17.47
C ARG A 11 -4.26 7.16 18.57
N GLY A 12 -2.97 6.91 18.39
CA GLY A 12 -2.16 6.19 19.36
C GLY A 12 -2.23 4.67 19.23
N TYR A 13 -3.01 4.16 18.27
CA TYR A 13 -3.05 2.73 18.03
C TYR A 13 -1.72 2.26 17.44
N GLU A 14 -1.16 1.23 18.04
CA GLU A 14 0.07 0.64 17.52
C GLU A 14 -0.25 -0.48 16.56
N ILE A 15 0.30 -0.38 15.35
CA ILE A 15 0.16 -1.43 14.36
C ILE A 15 1.08 -2.58 14.74
N PRO A 16 0.57 -3.81 14.89
CA PRO A 16 1.42 -4.94 15.22
C PRO A 16 2.54 -5.12 14.18
N THR A 17 3.73 -5.41 14.66
CA THR A 17 4.90 -5.62 13.80
C THR A 17 4.63 -6.70 12.75
N GLU A 18 3.95 -7.78 13.14
CA GLU A 18 3.64 -8.88 12.22
C GLU A 18 2.75 -8.44 11.05
N VAL A 19 1.88 -7.44 11.27
CA VAL A 19 1.05 -6.89 10.20
C VAL A 19 1.94 -6.15 9.20
N LEU A 20 2.84 -5.31 9.70
CA LEU A 20 3.76 -4.57 8.84
C LEU A 20 4.70 -5.50 8.08
N GLU A 21 5.16 -6.57 8.71
CA GLU A 21 6.02 -7.56 8.04
C GLU A 21 5.28 -8.27 6.93
N GLN A 22 4.01 -8.61 7.12
CA GLN A 22 3.21 -9.24 6.07
C GLN A 22 3.00 -8.29 4.89
N VAL A 23 2.77 -7.01 5.16
CA VAL A 23 2.66 -6.01 4.08
C VAL A 23 3.96 -5.92 3.31
N LYS A 24 5.08 -5.87 4.03
CA LYS A 24 6.41 -5.83 3.41
C LYS A 24 6.67 -7.06 2.55
N ASP A 25 6.28 -8.23 3.02
CA ASP A 25 6.46 -9.48 2.26
C ASP A 25 5.61 -9.49 1.00
N ALA A 26 4.35 -9.05 1.10
CA ALA A 26 3.46 -8.98 -0.05
C ALA A 26 4.01 -8.00 -1.09
N LEU A 27 4.46 -6.85 -0.66
CA LEU A 27 5.05 -5.86 -1.55
C LEU A 27 6.34 -6.40 -2.20
N GLY A 28 7.17 -7.07 -1.43
CA GLY A 28 8.38 -7.70 -1.93
C GLY A 28 8.10 -8.74 -3.00
N LEU A 29 7.02 -9.49 -2.84
CA LEU A 29 6.62 -10.47 -3.85
C LEU A 29 6.25 -9.78 -5.17
N LEU A 30 5.51 -8.68 -5.10
CA LEU A 30 5.18 -7.90 -6.29
C LEU A 30 6.45 -7.38 -6.97
N HIS A 31 7.34 -6.77 -6.19
CA HIS A 31 8.57 -6.18 -6.73
C HIS A 31 9.47 -7.23 -7.36
N ARG A 32 9.58 -8.42 -6.76
CA ARG A 32 10.37 -9.51 -7.34
C ARG A 32 9.83 -9.98 -8.68
N ASN A 33 8.53 -9.78 -8.90
CA ASN A 33 7.88 -10.10 -10.17
C ASN A 33 7.74 -8.89 -11.08
N GLU A 34 8.45 -7.82 -10.76
CA GLU A 34 8.51 -6.58 -11.54
C GLU A 34 7.19 -5.82 -11.61
N PHE A 35 6.36 -5.97 -10.56
CA PHE A 35 5.12 -5.20 -10.42
C PHE A 35 5.29 -4.13 -9.36
N VAL A 36 4.66 -2.99 -9.58
CA VAL A 36 4.51 -1.93 -8.59
C VAL A 36 3.04 -1.88 -8.18
N PHE A 37 2.79 -1.64 -6.89
CA PHE A 37 1.41 -1.59 -6.39
C PHE A 37 0.77 -0.24 -6.66
N GLY A 38 1.49 0.83 -6.39
CA GLY A 38 1.10 2.20 -6.75
C GLY A 38 0.21 2.90 -5.74
N ASP A 39 -0.51 2.16 -4.89
CA ASP A 39 -1.50 2.76 -3.99
C ASP A 39 -1.45 2.12 -2.61
N LEU A 40 -0.24 2.03 -2.05
CA LEU A 40 -0.03 1.37 -0.77
C LEU A 40 -0.36 2.31 0.38
N ARG A 41 -1.57 2.20 0.88
CA ARG A 41 -2.10 2.98 2.03
C ARG A 41 -3.05 2.09 2.79
N TRP A 42 -3.31 2.47 4.05
CA TRP A 42 -4.18 1.67 4.91
C TRP A 42 -5.55 1.32 4.30
N PRO A 43 -6.23 2.22 3.56
CA PRO A 43 -7.49 1.82 2.92
C PRO A 43 -7.40 0.58 2.03
N ASN A 44 -6.20 0.27 1.53
CA ASN A 44 -5.98 -0.84 0.63
C ASN A 44 -5.34 -2.04 1.30
N ILE A 45 -5.30 -2.04 2.63
CA ILE A 45 -4.77 -3.15 3.42
C ILE A 45 -5.88 -3.69 4.32
N LEU A 46 -6.35 -4.88 4.00
CA LEU A 46 -7.37 -5.54 4.78
C LEU A 46 -6.69 -6.44 5.82
N VAL A 47 -7.11 -6.29 7.07
CA VAL A 47 -6.55 -7.10 8.16
C VAL A 47 -7.66 -7.97 8.72
N THR A 48 -7.42 -9.27 8.79
CA THR A 48 -8.34 -10.20 9.42
C THR A 48 -7.65 -10.86 10.61
N SER A 49 -8.39 -11.03 11.69
CA SER A 49 -7.91 -11.70 12.89
C SER A 49 -8.67 -13.01 13.07
N THR A 50 -7.94 -14.12 13.14
CA THR A 50 -8.52 -15.44 13.35
C THR A 50 -7.65 -16.19 14.35
N ASN A 51 -8.28 -16.67 15.43
CA ASN A 51 -7.58 -17.43 16.47
C ASN A 51 -6.34 -16.69 17.02
N GLY A 52 -6.45 -15.36 17.15
CA GLY A 52 -5.38 -14.55 17.68
C GLY A 52 -4.25 -14.24 16.70
N GLN A 53 -4.42 -14.63 15.43
CA GLN A 53 -3.44 -14.34 14.39
C GLN A 53 -3.99 -13.33 13.40
N ASP A 54 -3.21 -12.30 13.13
CA ASP A 54 -3.55 -11.30 12.14
C ASP A 54 -3.01 -11.71 10.78
N ARG A 55 -3.85 -11.56 9.76
CA ARG A 55 -3.48 -11.78 8.37
C ARG A 55 -3.83 -10.55 7.57
N ILE A 56 -2.98 -10.21 6.61
CA ILE A 56 -3.25 -9.08 5.74
C ILE A 56 -3.55 -9.54 4.32
N GLN A 57 -4.28 -8.69 3.62
CA GLN A 57 -4.51 -8.87 2.20
C GLN A 57 -4.47 -7.48 1.57
N LEU A 58 -3.64 -7.32 0.55
CA LEU A 58 -3.69 -6.11 -0.25
C LEU A 58 -4.93 -6.17 -1.14
N VAL A 59 -5.63 -5.07 -1.22
CA VAL A 59 -6.85 -4.96 -2.03
C VAL A 59 -6.74 -3.74 -2.93
N ASP A 60 -7.59 -3.68 -3.95
CA ASP A 60 -7.63 -2.58 -4.91
C ASP A 60 -6.34 -2.51 -5.73
N PHE A 61 -6.22 -3.46 -6.66
CA PHE A 61 -5.08 -3.57 -7.56
C PHE A 61 -5.26 -2.77 -8.85
N ASP A 62 -6.17 -1.81 -8.87
CA ASP A 62 -6.50 -1.08 -10.09
C ASP A 62 -5.30 -0.38 -10.70
N TRP A 63 -4.38 0.10 -9.85
CA TRP A 63 -3.17 0.79 -10.32
C TRP A 63 -1.97 -0.12 -10.47
N CYS A 64 -2.04 -1.33 -9.93
CA CYS A 64 -0.92 -2.26 -9.96
C CYS A 64 -0.58 -2.65 -11.38
N GLY A 65 0.70 -2.63 -11.72
CA GLY A 65 1.14 -2.99 -13.06
C GLY A 65 2.65 -3.14 -13.13
N LYS A 66 3.12 -3.44 -14.32
CA LYS A 66 4.56 -3.65 -14.56
C LYS A 66 5.34 -2.38 -14.31
N VAL A 67 6.48 -2.51 -13.63
CA VAL A 67 7.41 -1.41 -13.44
C VAL A 67 7.86 -0.90 -14.81
N ASP A 68 8.08 0.40 -14.91
CA ASP A 68 8.46 1.11 -16.15
C ASP A 68 7.36 1.17 -17.22
N LEU A 69 6.18 0.57 -16.96
CA LEU A 69 5.04 0.65 -17.87
C LEU A 69 3.82 1.25 -17.17
N ALA A 70 3.59 0.88 -15.90
CA ALA A 70 2.43 1.36 -15.15
C ALA A 70 2.58 2.85 -14.85
N LYS A 71 1.47 3.57 -14.99
CA LYS A 71 1.43 5.02 -14.76
C LYS A 71 0.34 5.37 -13.76
N TYR A 72 0.60 6.40 -12.98
CA TYR A 72 -0.42 6.95 -12.10
C TYR A 72 -1.55 7.57 -12.92
N PRO A 73 -2.80 7.57 -12.39
CA PRO A 73 -3.89 8.24 -13.10
C PRO A 73 -3.61 9.72 -13.31
N ALA A 74 -4.14 10.27 -14.38
CA ALA A 74 -4.00 11.70 -14.67
C ALA A 74 -4.71 12.56 -13.61
N ASP A 75 -5.74 12.01 -12.97
CA ASP A 75 -6.54 12.70 -11.95
C ASP A 75 -6.22 12.22 -10.53
N ILE A 76 -4.98 11.77 -10.30
CA ILE A 76 -4.57 11.33 -8.98
C ILE A 76 -4.88 12.40 -7.91
N ASN A 77 -5.37 11.94 -6.76
CA ASN A 77 -5.75 12.85 -5.68
C ASN A 77 -4.51 13.42 -5.00
N LEU A 78 -4.20 14.67 -5.33
CA LEU A 78 -3.07 15.39 -4.73
C LEU A 78 -3.47 16.25 -3.54
N VAL A 79 -4.76 16.32 -3.22
CA VAL A 79 -5.28 17.18 -2.17
C VAL A 79 -5.28 16.47 -0.82
N ASP A 80 -5.86 15.27 -0.78
CA ASP A 80 -6.08 14.55 0.47
C ASP A 80 -4.96 13.57 0.79
N ILE A 81 -4.11 13.24 -0.17
CA ILE A 81 -3.07 12.24 -0.02
C ILE A 81 -1.72 12.90 -0.31
N GLU A 82 -0.80 12.73 0.62
CA GLU A 82 0.57 13.17 0.44
C GLU A 82 1.37 12.03 -0.20
N TRP A 83 1.67 12.19 -1.47
CA TRP A 83 2.41 11.19 -2.21
C TRP A 83 3.92 11.37 -2.08
N PRO A 84 4.71 10.31 -2.29
CA PRO A 84 6.17 10.44 -2.34
C PRO A 84 6.61 11.43 -3.41
N LYS A 85 7.78 12.00 -3.21
CA LYS A 85 8.41 12.83 -4.21
C LYS A 85 8.62 12.01 -5.48
N GLY A 86 8.26 12.58 -6.62
CA GLY A 86 8.35 11.89 -7.90
C GLY A 86 7.04 11.28 -8.37
N VAL A 87 6.04 11.15 -7.49
CA VAL A 87 4.70 10.75 -7.90
C VAL A 87 4.00 11.96 -8.50
N VAL A 88 3.66 11.87 -9.78
CA VAL A 88 3.00 12.95 -10.51
C VAL A 88 1.86 12.37 -11.34
N PRO A 89 0.83 13.16 -11.65
CA PRO A 89 -0.27 12.69 -12.51
C PRO A 89 0.27 12.16 -13.84
N GLY A 90 -0.14 10.96 -14.21
CA GLY A 90 0.29 10.33 -15.47
C GLY A 90 1.74 9.88 -15.49
N GLY A 91 2.47 10.04 -14.39
CA GLY A 91 3.86 9.65 -14.30
C GLY A 91 4.05 8.15 -14.09
N LEU A 92 5.26 7.67 -14.36
CA LEU A 92 5.59 6.25 -14.17
C LEU A 92 5.66 5.89 -12.70
N MET A 93 5.16 4.72 -12.38
CA MET A 93 5.28 4.15 -11.04
C MET A 93 6.64 3.48 -10.88
N ARG A 94 7.24 3.64 -9.72
CA ARG A 94 8.54 3.07 -9.41
C ARG A 94 8.51 2.32 -8.09
N PHE A 95 9.44 1.37 -7.91
CA PHE A 95 9.56 0.64 -6.66
C PHE A 95 9.75 1.57 -5.47
N GLU A 96 10.54 2.62 -5.64
CA GLU A 96 10.83 3.57 -4.56
C GLU A 96 9.57 4.26 -4.05
N HIS A 97 8.59 4.47 -4.91
CA HIS A 97 7.32 5.07 -4.48
C HIS A 97 6.58 4.15 -3.51
N ASP A 98 6.51 2.86 -3.84
CA ASP A 98 5.91 1.87 -2.95
C ASP A 98 6.67 1.76 -1.64
N GLU A 99 8.00 1.76 -1.70
CA GLU A 99 8.84 1.66 -0.50
C GLU A 99 8.67 2.85 0.42
N GLU A 100 8.54 4.04 -0.14
CA GLU A 100 8.28 5.24 0.63
C GLU A 100 6.90 5.15 1.32
N MET A 101 5.88 4.71 0.60
CA MET A 101 4.54 4.55 1.17
C MET A 101 4.56 3.49 2.28
N LEU A 102 5.29 2.40 2.10
CA LEU A 102 5.46 1.39 3.14
C LEU A 102 6.05 2.00 4.41
N SER A 103 7.04 2.87 4.26
CA SER A 103 7.69 3.50 5.40
C SER A 103 6.76 4.42 6.19
N ARG A 104 5.67 4.84 5.59
CA ARG A 104 4.69 5.74 6.23
C ARG A 104 3.56 5.00 6.93
N LEU A 105 3.49 3.68 6.79
CA LEU A 105 2.50 2.90 7.49
C LEU A 105 2.88 2.78 8.97
#